data_f3c88f0b835a8735ef963b85ef3a8df0
#
_entry.id   f3c88f0b835a8735ef963b85ef3a8df0
#
_cell.length_a   1.000
_cell.length_b   1.000
_cell.length_c   1.000
_cell.angle_alpha   90.00
_cell.angle_beta   90.00
_cell.angle_gamma   90.00
#
_symmetry.space_group_name_H-M   'P 1'
#
loop_
_entity.id
_entity.type
_entity.pdbx_description
1 polymer ?
#
loop_
_entity_poly.entity_id
_entity_poly.type
_entity_poly.pdbx_seq_one_letter_code
_entity_poly.pdbx_strand_id
1 'polypeptide(L)'
;MNKKNITVFALAALAILNVIIVIMIISNRVDSTYHSERETAELSAILDQGGISADVSVLPRQKPGYHVYSEKVGDDGFLSAMTGIFGEGSVDDGAFIQEKDGRTLKIGRDFAFEMSVDGYSAPYGDMTTVKNETRSRLEKKVLSFLGLDRSVATPAAISYKTESAFEYGSGQTQITVREYVGGIMTENVITAVFSGDELEHANGRALLMRPTEDYTAKLCDCFDIMIKEKKYFSINGAERMTAEKIEYIYDTCFDVLGAVYLIPACSVQYTDGTVHIYDLVSGNLIQSN
;
A
#
# COMPACT_ATOMS: atom_id res chain seq x y z
N MET A 1 -43.39 17.41 -45.81
CA MET A 1 -42.49 16.39 -45.16
C MET A 1 -43.36 15.39 -44.42
N ASN A 2 -43.20 14.10 -44.66
CA ASN A 2 -44.12 13.07 -44.13
C ASN A 2 -43.84 12.92 -42.61
N LYS A 3 -44.90 12.84 -41.78
CA LYS A 3 -44.79 12.72 -40.29
C LYS A 3 -43.80 11.62 -39.85
N LYS A 4 -43.75 10.51 -40.60
CA LYS A 4 -42.82 9.41 -40.42
C LYS A 4 -41.35 9.85 -40.51
N ASN A 5 -41.03 10.70 -41.48
CA ASN A 5 -39.66 11.17 -41.70
C ASN A 5 -39.20 12.15 -40.58
N ILE A 6 -40.12 12.94 -40.03
CA ILE A 6 -39.85 13.84 -38.90
C ILE A 6 -39.50 13.02 -37.64
N THR A 7 -40.29 11.96 -37.38
CA THR A 7 -40.05 11.08 -36.20
C THR A 7 -38.72 10.34 -36.29
N VAL A 8 -38.38 9.81 -37.49
CA VAL A 8 -37.10 9.15 -37.71
C VAL A 8 -35.93 10.13 -37.54
N PHE A 9 -36.06 11.33 -38.03
CA PHE A 9 -35.02 12.37 -37.89
C PHE A 9 -34.84 12.79 -36.42
N ALA A 10 -35.95 12.94 -35.69
CA ALA A 10 -35.89 13.28 -34.25
C ALA A 10 -35.25 12.17 -33.40
N LEU A 11 -35.55 10.87 -33.70
CA LEU A 11 -34.93 9.73 -33.04
C LEU A 11 -33.44 9.64 -33.35
N ALA A 12 -33.04 9.87 -34.62
CA ALA A 12 -31.61 9.88 -34.98
C ALA A 12 -30.84 11.01 -34.28
N ALA A 13 -31.43 12.23 -34.24
CA ALA A 13 -30.82 13.36 -33.52
C ALA A 13 -30.68 13.08 -32.02
N LEU A 14 -31.68 12.46 -31.39
CA LEU A 14 -31.65 12.09 -29.98
C LEU A 14 -30.58 11.02 -29.72
N ALA A 15 -30.43 10.02 -30.61
CA ALA A 15 -29.38 9.03 -30.49
C ALA A 15 -27.98 9.63 -30.60
N ILE A 16 -27.76 10.55 -31.55
CA ILE A 16 -26.48 11.26 -31.68
C ILE A 16 -26.21 12.12 -30.45
N LEU A 17 -27.18 12.81 -29.91
CA LEU A 17 -27.03 13.64 -28.69
C LEU A 17 -26.64 12.78 -27.50
N ASN A 18 -27.26 11.59 -27.31
CA ASN A 18 -26.90 10.66 -26.25
C ASN A 18 -25.46 10.15 -26.40
N VAL A 19 -25.01 9.83 -27.61
CA VAL A 19 -23.62 9.44 -27.87
C VAL A 19 -22.65 10.57 -27.51
N ILE A 20 -22.96 11.81 -27.89
CA ILE A 20 -22.14 12.98 -27.54
C ILE A 20 -22.08 13.17 -26.02
N ILE A 21 -23.20 13.05 -25.30
CA ILE A 21 -23.25 13.17 -23.84
C ILE A 21 -22.40 12.07 -23.19
N VAL A 22 -22.51 10.83 -23.66
CA VAL A 22 -21.69 9.71 -23.14
C VAL A 22 -20.19 9.95 -23.37
N ILE A 23 -19.82 10.42 -24.55
CA ILE A 23 -18.43 10.78 -24.86
C ILE A 23 -17.95 11.91 -23.94
N MET A 24 -18.75 12.96 -23.74
CA MET A 24 -18.39 14.05 -22.82
C MET A 24 -18.23 13.59 -21.36
N ILE A 25 -19.12 12.70 -20.89
CA ILE A 25 -19.01 12.13 -19.53
C ILE A 25 -17.74 11.30 -19.38
N ILE A 26 -17.43 10.48 -20.38
CA ILE A 26 -16.19 9.65 -20.37
C ILE A 26 -14.96 10.56 -20.42
N SER A 27 -14.93 11.54 -21.32
CA SER A 27 -13.81 12.49 -21.44
C SER A 27 -13.58 13.25 -20.13
N ASN A 28 -14.65 13.84 -19.54
CA ASN A 28 -14.54 14.54 -18.27
C ASN A 28 -14.07 13.64 -17.12
N ARG A 29 -14.47 12.36 -17.11
CA ARG A 29 -13.96 11.39 -16.11
C ARG A 29 -12.48 11.11 -16.31
N VAL A 30 -12.04 10.93 -17.54
CA VAL A 30 -10.62 10.71 -17.85
C VAL A 30 -9.79 11.92 -17.43
N ASP A 31 -10.21 13.14 -17.81
CA ASP A 31 -9.52 14.38 -17.46
C ASP A 31 -9.49 14.63 -15.94
N SER A 32 -10.52 14.17 -15.20
CA SER A 32 -10.55 14.29 -13.74
C SER A 32 -9.70 13.25 -13.02
N THR A 33 -9.39 12.13 -13.69
CA THR A 33 -8.71 10.98 -13.07
C THR A 33 -7.22 10.91 -13.40
N TYR A 34 -6.82 11.53 -14.54
CA TYR A 34 -5.43 11.44 -15.00
C TYR A 34 -4.87 12.82 -15.32
N HIS A 35 -3.56 12.96 -15.11
CA HIS A 35 -2.77 14.06 -15.66
C HIS A 35 -2.48 13.80 -17.14
N SER A 36 -2.57 14.85 -17.95
CA SER A 36 -2.20 14.79 -19.37
C SER A 36 -0.66 14.62 -19.53
N GLU A 37 -0.23 14.11 -20.66
CA GLU A 37 1.21 14.02 -20.99
C GLU A 37 1.90 15.39 -20.97
N ARG A 38 1.16 16.44 -21.39
CA ARG A 38 1.67 17.79 -21.35
C ARG A 38 1.90 18.28 -19.91
N GLU A 39 0.91 18.11 -19.01
CA GLU A 39 1.09 18.47 -17.58
C GLU A 39 2.26 17.75 -16.95
N THR A 40 2.41 16.45 -17.25
CA THR A 40 3.51 15.64 -16.74
C THR A 40 4.87 16.13 -17.25
N ALA A 41 4.97 16.48 -18.52
CA ALA A 41 6.19 17.05 -19.11
C ALA A 41 6.51 18.46 -18.56
N GLU A 42 5.48 19.30 -18.36
CA GLU A 42 5.63 20.62 -17.76
C GLU A 42 6.13 20.49 -16.31
N LEU A 43 5.58 19.55 -15.52
CA LEU A 43 6.05 19.30 -14.16
C LEU A 43 7.52 18.85 -14.14
N SER A 44 7.90 17.87 -14.97
CA SER A 44 9.29 17.41 -15.07
C SER A 44 10.25 18.58 -15.35
N ALA A 45 9.91 19.46 -16.29
CA ALA A 45 10.70 20.66 -16.58
C ALA A 45 10.77 21.65 -15.41
N ILE A 46 9.68 21.81 -14.65
CA ILE A 46 9.64 22.67 -13.46
C ILE A 46 10.53 22.10 -12.35
N LEU A 47 10.50 20.79 -12.15
CA LEU A 47 11.31 20.09 -11.14
C LEU A 47 12.81 20.21 -11.45
N ASP A 48 13.18 20.03 -12.71
CA ASP A 48 14.58 20.16 -13.16
C ASP A 48 15.16 21.53 -12.86
N GLN A 49 14.38 22.60 -13.03
CA GLN A 49 14.77 23.96 -12.64
C GLN A 49 14.97 24.12 -11.13
N GLY A 50 14.33 23.28 -10.32
CA GLY A 50 14.41 23.30 -8.84
C GLY A 50 15.45 22.35 -8.26
N GLY A 51 16.24 21.68 -9.09
CA GLY A 51 17.26 20.74 -8.62
C GLY A 51 16.76 19.30 -8.45
N ILE A 52 15.54 18.98 -8.89
CA ILE A 52 15.01 17.62 -8.87
C ILE A 52 14.89 17.12 -10.31
N SER A 53 15.68 16.12 -10.68
CA SER A 53 15.51 15.43 -11.94
C SER A 53 14.48 14.32 -11.79
N ALA A 54 13.39 14.39 -12.53
CA ALA A 54 12.35 13.35 -12.57
C ALA A 54 11.97 13.07 -14.01
N ASP A 55 12.20 11.84 -14.47
CA ASP A 55 11.71 11.41 -15.76
C ASP A 55 10.18 11.39 -15.80
N VAL A 56 9.60 11.72 -16.95
CA VAL A 56 8.14 11.71 -17.13
C VAL A 56 7.51 10.35 -16.79
N SER A 57 8.25 9.26 -17.00
CA SER A 57 7.79 7.89 -16.75
C SER A 57 7.67 7.54 -15.26
N VAL A 58 8.37 8.25 -14.37
CA VAL A 58 8.29 8.01 -12.92
C VAL A 58 7.20 8.84 -12.24
N LEU A 59 6.63 9.83 -12.94
CA LEU A 59 5.56 10.67 -12.43
C LEU A 59 4.20 9.94 -12.54
N PRO A 60 3.48 9.69 -11.44
CA PRO A 60 2.17 9.07 -11.49
C PRO A 60 1.18 9.93 -12.27
N ARG A 61 0.65 9.39 -13.36
CA ARG A 61 -0.37 10.09 -14.16
C ARG A 61 -1.76 10.02 -13.53
N GLN A 62 -2.04 8.97 -12.77
CA GLN A 62 -3.31 8.80 -12.08
C GLN A 62 -3.39 9.75 -10.89
N LYS A 63 -4.49 10.48 -10.78
CA LYS A 63 -4.80 11.31 -9.61
C LYS A 63 -5.30 10.43 -8.47
N PRO A 64 -4.98 10.75 -7.21
CA PRO A 64 -5.44 9.97 -6.09
C PRO A 64 -6.96 10.06 -5.93
N GLY A 65 -7.61 8.90 -5.78
CA GLY A 65 -9.04 8.78 -5.51
C GLY A 65 -9.30 7.92 -4.27
N TYR A 66 -8.44 8.06 -3.25
CA TYR A 66 -8.38 7.15 -2.13
C TYR A 66 -9.16 7.66 -0.93
N HIS A 67 -9.53 6.74 -0.06
CA HIS A 67 -10.23 7.00 1.19
C HIS A 67 -9.25 6.88 2.36
N VAL A 68 -9.52 7.63 3.42
CA VAL A 68 -8.89 7.39 4.72
C VAL A 68 -9.67 6.29 5.40
N TYR A 69 -8.98 5.24 5.84
CA TYR A 69 -9.59 4.14 6.57
C TYR A 69 -9.17 4.21 8.03
N SER A 70 -10.05 3.84 8.94
CA SER A 70 -9.73 3.72 10.35
C SER A 70 -10.35 2.49 10.99
N GLU A 71 -9.69 1.99 12.04
CA GLU A 71 -10.17 0.95 12.93
C GLU A 71 -9.82 1.33 14.36
N LYS A 72 -10.80 1.33 15.24
CA LYS A 72 -10.59 1.57 16.68
C LYS A 72 -10.51 0.25 17.42
N VAL A 73 -9.37 -0.01 18.02
CA VAL A 73 -9.12 -1.20 18.81
C VAL A 73 -8.89 -0.79 20.26
N GLY A 74 -9.96 -0.81 21.07
CA GLY A 74 -9.82 -0.68 22.54
C GLY A 74 -9.08 -1.89 23.12
N ASP A 75 -8.55 -1.75 24.34
CA ASP A 75 -7.74 -2.78 25.01
C ASP A 75 -8.38 -4.15 25.06
N ASP A 76 -9.66 -4.20 25.42
CA ASP A 76 -10.43 -5.47 25.46
C ASP A 76 -10.68 -6.04 24.05
N GLY A 77 -10.81 -5.15 23.05
CA GLY A 77 -11.00 -5.51 21.65
C GLY A 77 -9.74 -6.13 21.05
N PHE A 78 -8.55 -5.59 21.36
CA PHE A 78 -7.29 -6.11 20.86
C PHE A 78 -7.02 -7.55 21.32
N LEU A 79 -7.11 -7.81 22.65
CA LEU A 79 -6.95 -9.15 23.19
C LEU A 79 -7.96 -10.14 22.60
N SER A 80 -9.23 -9.74 22.51
CA SER A 80 -10.29 -10.56 21.95
C SER A 80 -10.05 -10.91 20.48
N ALA A 81 -9.59 -9.94 19.68
CA ALA A 81 -9.28 -10.14 18.27
C ALA A 81 -8.09 -11.10 18.10
N MET A 82 -7.00 -10.88 18.84
CA MET A 82 -5.81 -11.73 18.78
C MET A 82 -6.12 -13.16 19.25
N THR A 83 -6.88 -13.31 20.33
CA THR A 83 -7.34 -14.62 20.79
C THR A 83 -8.23 -15.32 19.76
N GLY A 84 -9.07 -14.57 19.05
CA GLY A 84 -9.89 -15.10 17.96
C GLY A 84 -9.12 -15.59 16.75
N ILE A 85 -7.96 -15.02 16.48
CA ILE A 85 -7.09 -15.39 15.35
C ILE A 85 -6.12 -16.51 15.74
N PHE A 86 -5.43 -16.35 16.87
CA PHE A 86 -4.30 -17.20 17.25
C PHE A 86 -4.61 -18.19 18.36
N GLY A 87 -5.72 -18.01 19.08
CA GLY A 87 -6.10 -18.80 20.25
C GLY A 87 -5.66 -18.14 21.56
N GLU A 88 -5.64 -18.92 22.65
CA GLU A 88 -5.31 -18.40 23.97
C GLU A 88 -3.88 -17.83 24.03
N GLY A 89 -3.75 -16.66 24.63
CA GLY A 89 -2.52 -15.93 24.86
C GLY A 89 -2.68 -14.95 26.01
N SER A 90 -1.65 -14.20 26.33
CA SER A 90 -1.63 -13.15 27.35
C SER A 90 -1.26 -11.81 26.77
N VAL A 91 -1.56 -10.73 27.50
CA VAL A 91 -1.05 -9.40 27.16
C VAL A 91 0.01 -9.03 28.20
N ASP A 92 1.19 -8.70 27.72
CA ASP A 92 2.30 -8.18 28.50
C ASP A 92 2.89 -6.94 27.82
N ASP A 93 3.10 -5.87 28.60
CA ASP A 93 3.58 -4.58 28.11
C ASP A 93 2.86 -4.08 26.83
N GLY A 94 1.53 -4.28 26.78
CA GLY A 94 0.70 -3.88 25.65
C GLY A 94 0.81 -4.75 24.39
N ALA A 95 1.59 -5.80 24.41
CA ALA A 95 1.68 -6.77 23.32
C ALA A 95 0.94 -8.06 23.67
N PHE A 96 0.28 -8.66 22.67
CA PHE A 96 -0.23 -10.02 22.77
C PHE A 96 0.93 -11.00 22.64
N ILE A 97 1.01 -11.98 23.57
CA ILE A 97 2.05 -13.02 23.59
C ILE A 97 1.37 -14.39 23.64
N GLN A 98 1.80 -15.26 22.76
CA GLN A 98 1.40 -16.66 22.76
C GLN A 98 2.64 -17.56 22.69
N GLU A 99 2.74 -18.52 23.59
CA GLU A 99 3.74 -19.57 23.56
C GLU A 99 3.02 -20.91 23.39
N LYS A 100 3.32 -21.60 22.29
CA LYS A 100 2.67 -22.87 21.97
C LYS A 100 3.54 -23.72 21.06
N ASP A 101 3.67 -25.00 21.41
CA ASP A 101 4.34 -26.02 20.59
C ASP A 101 5.78 -25.62 20.17
N GLY A 102 6.57 -25.02 21.10
CA GLY A 102 7.93 -24.55 20.83
C GLY A 102 7.97 -23.32 19.90
N ARG A 103 6.89 -22.56 19.83
CA ARG A 103 6.79 -21.31 19.09
C ARG A 103 6.40 -20.17 20.01
N THR A 104 7.04 -19.05 19.84
CA THR A 104 6.66 -17.79 20.50
C THR A 104 6.14 -16.83 19.44
N LEU A 105 4.94 -16.27 19.66
CA LEU A 105 4.33 -15.22 18.85
C LEU A 105 4.15 -13.98 19.72
N LYS A 106 4.65 -12.84 19.26
CA LYS A 106 4.44 -11.53 19.88
C LYS A 106 3.82 -10.57 18.88
N ILE A 107 2.76 -9.87 19.26
CA ILE A 107 2.06 -8.90 18.40
C ILE A 107 1.87 -7.61 19.17
N GLY A 108 2.42 -6.50 18.67
CA GLY A 108 2.20 -5.16 19.19
C GLY A 108 0.82 -4.61 18.83
N ARG A 109 0.40 -3.56 19.52
CA ARG A 109 -0.85 -2.83 19.20
C ARG A 109 -0.81 -2.16 17.82
N ASP A 110 0.38 -1.90 17.32
CA ASP A 110 0.65 -1.39 15.98
C ASP A 110 0.64 -2.49 14.91
N PHE A 111 0.19 -3.71 15.28
CA PHE A 111 0.19 -4.91 14.44
C PHE A 111 1.57 -5.31 13.89
N ALA A 112 2.65 -4.72 14.43
CA ALA A 112 3.96 -5.30 14.27
C ALA A 112 4.01 -6.64 15.02
N PHE A 113 4.52 -7.67 14.37
CA PHE A 113 4.57 -9.00 14.96
C PHE A 113 5.91 -9.67 14.72
N GLU A 114 6.22 -10.60 15.59
CA GLU A 114 7.33 -11.51 15.47
C GLU A 114 6.90 -12.91 15.94
N MET A 115 7.15 -13.91 15.12
CA MET A 115 7.00 -15.33 15.46
C MET A 115 8.31 -16.04 15.23
N SER A 116 8.70 -16.90 16.16
CA SER A 116 9.91 -17.70 16.05
C SER A 116 9.71 -19.06 16.70
N VAL A 117 10.31 -20.09 16.11
CA VAL A 117 10.45 -21.40 16.76
C VAL A 117 11.68 -21.42 17.66
N ASP A 118 11.66 -22.27 18.68
CA ASP A 118 12.81 -22.48 19.56
C ASP A 118 14.02 -22.94 18.74
N GLY A 119 15.15 -22.27 18.93
CA GLY A 119 16.40 -22.59 18.23
C GLY A 119 16.47 -22.10 16.78
N TYR A 120 15.56 -21.22 16.35
CA TYR A 120 15.64 -20.59 15.04
C TYR A 120 17.00 -19.94 14.79
N SER A 121 17.52 -20.11 13.59
CA SER A 121 18.69 -19.40 13.07
C SER A 121 18.38 -18.76 11.73
N ALA A 122 18.87 -17.53 11.53
CA ALA A 122 18.67 -16.82 10.28
C ALA A 122 19.25 -17.57 9.07
N PRO A 123 18.61 -17.47 7.88
CA PRO A 123 19.12 -18.07 6.65
C PRO A 123 20.53 -17.59 6.32
N TYR A 124 21.36 -18.49 5.77
CA TYR A 124 22.73 -18.17 5.35
C TYR A 124 23.12 -18.92 4.08
N GLY A 125 24.21 -18.46 3.46
CA GLY A 125 24.75 -19.02 2.21
C GLY A 125 24.20 -18.33 0.96
N ASP A 126 24.49 -18.91 -0.20
CA ASP A 126 24.11 -18.36 -1.49
C ASP A 126 22.59 -18.33 -1.66
N MET A 127 22.09 -17.29 -2.32
CA MET A 127 20.65 -17.10 -2.58
C MET A 127 20.32 -17.48 -4.02
N THR A 128 19.23 -18.23 -4.17
CA THR A 128 18.63 -18.53 -5.48
C THR A 128 17.14 -18.16 -5.49
N THR A 129 16.66 -17.64 -6.61
CA THR A 129 15.25 -17.26 -6.74
C THR A 129 14.35 -18.51 -6.77
N VAL A 130 13.31 -18.47 -5.97
CA VAL A 130 12.34 -19.58 -5.85
C VAL A 130 11.35 -19.59 -7.01
N LYS A 131 10.95 -20.79 -7.45
CA LYS A 131 9.92 -20.97 -8.49
C LYS A 131 8.55 -20.45 -8.03
N ASN A 132 7.75 -19.94 -8.99
CA ASN A 132 6.44 -19.35 -8.72
C ASN A 132 5.47 -20.28 -7.95
N GLU A 133 5.48 -21.57 -8.22
CA GLU A 133 4.63 -22.55 -7.53
C GLU A 133 4.96 -22.63 -6.03
N THR A 134 6.24 -22.73 -5.70
CA THR A 134 6.72 -22.75 -4.31
C THR A 134 6.40 -21.42 -3.63
N ARG A 135 6.66 -20.30 -4.31
CA ARG A 135 6.35 -18.95 -3.85
C ARG A 135 4.88 -18.80 -3.45
N SER A 136 3.94 -19.16 -4.34
CA SER A 136 2.49 -19.07 -4.08
C SER A 136 2.03 -20.00 -2.96
N ARG A 137 2.67 -21.16 -2.82
CA ARG A 137 2.38 -22.10 -1.73
C ARG A 137 2.81 -21.55 -0.37
N LEU A 138 4.02 -20.99 -0.28
CA LEU A 138 4.54 -20.42 0.96
C LEU A 138 3.80 -19.14 1.35
N GLU A 139 3.44 -18.29 0.37
CA GLU A 139 2.58 -17.11 0.59
C GLU A 139 1.27 -17.51 1.29
N LYS A 140 0.56 -18.51 0.75
CA LYS A 140 -0.69 -19.01 1.37
C LYS A 140 -0.48 -19.49 2.80
N LYS A 141 0.65 -20.14 3.10
CA LYS A 141 0.95 -20.60 4.46
C LYS A 141 1.16 -19.46 5.45
N VAL A 142 1.86 -18.38 5.04
CA VAL A 142 2.01 -17.18 5.86
C VAL A 142 0.66 -16.52 6.11
N LEU A 143 -0.14 -16.34 5.05
CA LEU A 143 -1.45 -15.70 5.18
C LEU A 143 -2.40 -16.51 6.05
N SER A 144 -2.37 -17.85 5.93
CA SER A 144 -3.17 -18.74 6.77
C SER A 144 -2.72 -18.71 8.24
N PHE A 145 -1.41 -18.68 8.48
CA PHE A 145 -0.87 -18.54 9.84
C PHE A 145 -1.35 -17.24 10.51
N LEU A 146 -1.36 -16.14 9.79
CA LEU A 146 -1.82 -14.83 10.27
C LEU A 146 -3.35 -14.67 10.24
N GLY A 147 -4.11 -15.68 9.80
CA GLY A 147 -5.56 -15.60 9.65
C GLY A 147 -6.03 -14.63 8.56
N LEU A 148 -5.14 -14.26 7.62
CA LEU A 148 -5.37 -13.27 6.57
C LEU A 148 -5.98 -13.90 5.30
N ASP A 149 -6.02 -15.21 5.19
CA ASP A 149 -6.64 -15.98 4.10
C ASP A 149 -8.18 -16.02 4.20
N ARG A 150 -8.74 -15.54 5.30
CA ARG A 150 -10.19 -15.52 5.52
C ARG A 150 -10.84 -14.43 4.66
N SER A 151 -11.52 -14.86 3.61
CA SER A 151 -12.34 -13.99 2.75
C SER A 151 -13.56 -13.48 3.52
N VAL A 152 -13.46 -12.32 4.16
CA VAL A 152 -14.63 -11.60 4.68
C VAL A 152 -14.82 -10.36 3.82
N ALA A 153 -16.03 -10.13 3.36
CA ALA A 153 -16.38 -8.94 2.59
C ALA A 153 -16.13 -7.68 3.46
N THR A 154 -15.15 -6.87 3.04
CA THR A 154 -14.84 -5.59 3.67
C THR A 154 -15.01 -4.49 2.64
N PRO A 155 -15.29 -3.23 3.05
CA PRO A 155 -15.32 -2.10 2.15
C PRO A 155 -13.99 -1.92 1.39
N ALA A 156 -12.87 -2.22 2.04
CA ALA A 156 -11.55 -2.23 1.43
C ALA A 156 -11.11 -3.66 1.12
N ALA A 157 -10.92 -3.98 -0.15
CA ALA A 157 -10.33 -5.26 -0.55
C ALA A 157 -8.85 -5.28 -0.15
N ILE A 158 -8.50 -6.00 0.94
CA ILE A 158 -7.12 -6.25 1.33
C ILE A 158 -6.62 -7.43 0.52
N SER A 159 -5.44 -7.28 -0.06
CA SER A 159 -4.76 -8.33 -0.82
C SER A 159 -3.27 -8.33 -0.50
N TYR A 160 -2.62 -9.44 -0.75
CA TYR A 160 -1.21 -9.66 -0.46
C TYR A 160 -0.50 -10.13 -1.72
N LYS A 161 0.75 -9.68 -1.91
CA LYS A 161 1.57 -10.12 -3.03
C LYS A 161 2.99 -10.36 -2.57
N THR A 162 3.56 -11.49 -2.95
CA THR A 162 4.97 -11.76 -2.67
C THR A 162 5.86 -10.87 -3.54
N GLU A 163 6.68 -10.04 -2.92
CA GLU A 163 7.67 -9.20 -3.62
C GLU A 163 8.91 -9.99 -3.97
N SER A 164 9.40 -10.79 -3.04
CA SER A 164 10.60 -11.61 -3.24
C SER A 164 10.49 -12.98 -2.58
N ALA A 165 11.22 -13.96 -3.11
CA ALA A 165 11.35 -15.26 -2.51
C ALA A 165 12.71 -15.85 -2.90
N PHE A 166 13.50 -16.22 -1.91
CA PHE A 166 14.86 -16.76 -2.07
C PHE A 166 15.04 -18.03 -1.25
N GLU A 167 15.68 -19.03 -1.86
CA GLU A 167 16.19 -20.20 -1.19
C GLU A 167 17.67 -19.99 -0.89
N TYR A 168 18.07 -20.29 0.32
CA TYR A 168 19.43 -20.11 0.85
C TYR A 168 20.19 -21.42 0.87
N GLY A 169 21.54 -21.35 0.87
CA GLY A 169 22.40 -22.51 0.99
C GLY A 169 22.18 -23.33 2.27
N SER A 170 21.61 -22.73 3.30
CA SER A 170 21.13 -23.42 4.51
C SER A 170 19.94 -24.36 4.29
N GLY A 171 19.32 -24.34 3.10
CA GLY A 171 18.09 -25.09 2.80
C GLY A 171 16.80 -24.39 3.27
N GLN A 172 16.93 -23.18 3.81
CA GLN A 172 15.78 -22.35 4.22
C GLN A 172 15.30 -21.47 3.05
N THR A 173 14.00 -21.20 3.02
CA THR A 173 13.39 -20.28 2.05
C THR A 173 12.84 -19.07 2.77
N GLN A 174 13.28 -17.87 2.38
CA GLN A 174 12.70 -16.61 2.84
C GLN A 174 11.78 -16.04 1.78
N ILE A 175 10.60 -15.60 2.20
CA ILE A 175 9.68 -14.84 1.35
C ILE A 175 9.36 -13.49 1.98
N THR A 176 9.13 -12.49 1.12
CA THR A 176 8.67 -11.16 1.53
C THR A 176 7.33 -10.90 0.87
N VAL A 177 6.33 -10.61 1.68
CA VAL A 177 4.95 -10.39 1.23
C VAL A 177 4.53 -8.97 1.59
N ARG A 178 3.98 -8.24 0.62
CA ARG A 178 3.47 -6.88 0.80
C ARG A 178 1.95 -6.87 0.81
N GLU A 179 1.41 -6.03 1.67
CA GLU A 179 -0.02 -5.77 1.78
C GLU A 179 -0.47 -4.67 0.83
N TYR A 180 -1.70 -4.81 0.30
CA TYR A 180 -2.37 -3.83 -0.55
C TYR A 180 -3.81 -3.63 -0.07
N VAL A 181 -4.26 -2.39 -0.06
CA VAL A 181 -5.64 -2.01 0.26
C VAL A 181 -6.26 -1.31 -0.95
N GLY A 182 -7.36 -1.86 -1.47
CA GLY A 182 -7.97 -1.35 -2.70
C GLY A 182 -7.04 -1.38 -3.92
N GLY A 183 -6.05 -2.26 -3.93
CA GLY A 183 -5.04 -2.37 -4.99
C GLY A 183 -3.83 -1.43 -4.82
N ILE A 184 -3.81 -0.61 -3.76
CA ILE A 184 -2.74 0.31 -3.44
C ILE A 184 -1.84 -0.31 -2.39
N MET A 185 -0.54 -0.17 -2.58
CA MET A 185 0.48 -0.67 -1.69
C MET A 185 0.39 0.01 -0.32
N THR A 186 0.55 -0.76 0.74
CA THR A 186 0.81 -0.22 2.08
C THR A 186 2.30 -0.33 2.41
N GLU A 187 2.73 0.31 3.49
CA GLU A 187 4.07 0.11 4.03
C GLU A 187 4.23 -1.24 4.74
N ASN A 188 3.13 -1.95 4.98
CA ASN A 188 3.13 -3.20 5.70
C ASN A 188 3.77 -4.32 4.88
N VAL A 189 4.80 -4.91 5.46
CA VAL A 189 5.59 -6.00 4.89
C VAL A 189 5.69 -7.13 5.88
N ILE A 190 5.56 -8.36 5.38
CA ILE A 190 5.75 -9.59 6.13
C ILE A 190 6.96 -10.30 5.55
N THR A 191 7.95 -10.59 6.38
CA THR A 191 9.06 -11.48 6.03
C THR A 191 8.87 -12.79 6.75
N ALA A 192 8.95 -13.91 6.03
CA ALA A 192 8.78 -15.23 6.59
C ALA A 192 9.86 -16.19 6.10
N VAL A 193 10.34 -17.05 7.00
CA VAL A 193 11.38 -18.04 6.76
C VAL A 193 10.81 -19.44 6.99
N PHE A 194 11.05 -20.31 6.04
CA PHE A 194 10.60 -21.70 6.04
C PHE A 194 11.76 -22.68 5.94
N SER A 195 11.67 -23.80 6.65
CA SER A 195 12.44 -24.99 6.38
C SER A 195 11.54 -26.00 5.68
N GLY A 196 11.76 -26.20 4.39
CA GLY A 196 10.80 -26.91 3.54
C GLY A 196 9.43 -26.26 3.56
N ASP A 197 8.48 -26.88 4.26
CA ASP A 197 7.10 -26.42 4.39
C ASP A 197 6.75 -25.87 5.77
N GLU A 198 7.67 -25.93 6.70
CA GLU A 198 7.47 -25.48 8.08
C GLU A 198 7.90 -24.02 8.24
N LEU A 199 7.00 -23.20 8.80
CA LEU A 199 7.26 -21.80 9.11
C LEU A 199 8.11 -21.76 10.40
N GLU A 200 9.36 -21.30 10.30
CA GLU A 200 10.29 -21.20 11.41
C GLU A 200 10.32 -19.79 12.03
N HIS A 201 10.19 -18.79 11.20
CA HIS A 201 10.20 -17.40 11.64
C HIS A 201 9.31 -16.54 10.73
N ALA A 202 8.64 -15.58 11.32
CA ALA A 202 7.95 -14.54 10.57
C ALA A 202 7.95 -13.24 11.38
N ASN A 203 8.22 -12.14 10.71
CA ASN A 203 8.13 -10.82 11.30
C ASN A 203 7.60 -9.80 10.31
N GLY A 204 7.20 -8.67 10.83
CA GLY A 204 6.72 -7.57 10.01
C GLY A 204 5.51 -6.89 10.61
N ARG A 205 4.72 -6.28 9.74
CA ARG A 205 3.44 -5.64 10.09
C ARG A 205 2.38 -6.08 9.09
N ALA A 206 1.17 -6.33 9.58
CA ALA A 206 0.01 -6.64 8.75
C ALA A 206 -1.27 -6.14 9.43
N LEU A 207 -2.25 -5.72 8.67
CA LEU A 207 -3.57 -5.35 9.18
C LEU A 207 -4.32 -6.63 9.59
N LEU A 208 -4.13 -7.05 10.82
CA LEU A 208 -4.81 -8.22 11.41
C LEU A 208 -6.30 -7.95 11.68
N MET A 209 -6.65 -6.68 11.78
CA MET A 209 -8.03 -6.21 11.85
C MET A 209 -8.37 -5.43 10.58
N ARG A 210 -9.64 -5.36 10.25
CA ARG A 210 -10.08 -4.81 8.97
C ARG A 210 -10.53 -3.38 9.16
N PRO A 211 -9.83 -2.42 8.54
CA PRO A 211 -10.25 -1.03 8.59
C PRO A 211 -11.59 -0.86 7.88
N THR A 212 -12.46 -0.09 8.50
CA THR A 212 -13.68 0.40 7.88
C THR A 212 -13.39 1.70 7.14
N GLU A 213 -14.14 1.98 6.07
CA GLU A 213 -14.06 3.28 5.42
C GLU A 213 -14.51 4.36 6.41
N ASP A 214 -13.66 5.35 6.63
CA ASP A 214 -13.95 6.43 7.57
C ASP A 214 -14.51 7.64 6.83
N TYR A 215 -13.75 8.23 5.92
CA TYR A 215 -14.22 9.37 5.14
C TYR A 215 -13.43 9.58 3.84
N THR A 216 -14.06 10.28 2.89
CA THR A 216 -13.41 10.76 1.68
C THR A 216 -12.86 12.16 1.94
N ALA A 217 -11.56 12.33 1.86
CA ALA A 217 -10.88 13.61 1.97
C ALA A 217 -10.58 14.19 0.59
N LYS A 218 -10.45 15.53 0.52
CA LYS A 218 -9.82 16.15 -0.64
C LYS A 218 -8.31 15.94 -0.51
N LEU A 219 -7.75 15.19 -1.44
CA LEU A 219 -6.33 14.86 -1.42
C LEU A 219 -5.52 15.82 -2.27
N CYS A 220 -4.30 16.11 -1.84
CA CYS A 220 -3.24 16.59 -2.71
C CYS A 220 -2.87 15.49 -3.71
N ASP A 221 -2.54 15.84 -4.93
CA ASP A 221 -1.99 14.86 -5.86
C ASP A 221 -0.44 14.86 -5.84
N CYS A 222 0.18 13.94 -6.56
CA CYS A 222 1.64 13.88 -6.59
C CYS A 222 2.26 15.14 -7.22
N PHE A 223 1.54 15.86 -8.08
CA PHE A 223 2.03 17.11 -8.67
C PHE A 223 2.13 18.20 -7.60
N ASP A 224 1.11 18.32 -6.73
CA ASP A 224 1.15 19.23 -5.58
C ASP A 224 2.31 18.89 -4.65
N ILE A 225 2.54 17.59 -4.39
CA ILE A 225 3.65 17.11 -3.55
C ILE A 225 4.99 17.45 -4.19
N MET A 226 5.19 17.16 -5.48
CA MET A 226 6.46 17.44 -6.16
C MET A 226 6.78 18.94 -6.24
N ILE A 227 5.77 19.82 -6.31
CA ILE A 227 5.98 21.27 -6.21
C ILE A 227 6.43 21.67 -4.79
N LYS A 228 5.88 21.04 -3.74
CA LYS A 228 6.35 21.26 -2.36
C LYS A 228 7.77 20.73 -2.17
N GLU A 229 8.08 19.58 -2.72
CA GLU A 229 9.41 18.97 -2.72
C GLU A 229 10.44 19.91 -3.36
N LYS A 230 10.14 20.43 -4.54
CA LYS A 230 10.98 21.44 -5.19
C LYS A 230 11.26 22.64 -4.27
N LYS A 231 10.22 23.15 -3.59
CA LYS A 231 10.38 24.26 -2.65
C LYS A 231 11.28 23.89 -1.48
N TYR A 232 11.13 22.69 -0.94
CA TYR A 232 11.96 22.16 0.14
C TYR A 232 13.45 22.15 -0.27
N PHE A 233 13.79 21.60 -1.43
CA PHE A 233 15.16 21.58 -1.96
C PHE A 233 15.70 22.98 -2.22
N SER A 234 14.91 23.87 -2.79
CA SER A 234 15.32 25.25 -3.07
C SER A 234 15.65 26.04 -1.81
N ILE A 235 14.95 25.78 -0.69
CA ILE A 235 15.18 26.48 0.58
C ILE A 235 16.42 25.90 1.29
N ASN A 236 16.60 24.60 1.27
CA ASN A 236 17.64 23.93 2.05
C ASN A 236 18.99 23.87 1.29
N GLY A 237 19.05 24.38 0.06
CA GLY A 237 20.29 24.39 -0.74
C GLY A 237 20.81 22.98 -1.04
N ALA A 238 19.91 22.00 -1.13
CA ALA A 238 20.25 20.62 -1.37
C ALA A 238 20.89 20.44 -2.74
N GLU A 239 21.80 19.49 -2.84
CA GLU A 239 22.37 19.05 -4.13
C GLU A 239 21.27 18.53 -5.04
N ARG A 240 21.56 18.53 -6.37
CA ARG A 240 20.63 18.00 -7.36
C ARG A 240 20.37 16.52 -7.10
N MET A 241 19.11 16.14 -6.97
CA MET A 241 18.66 14.77 -6.73
C MET A 241 17.85 14.24 -7.91
N THR A 242 17.94 12.95 -8.13
CA THR A 242 17.15 12.27 -9.16
C THR A 242 16.10 11.40 -8.50
N ALA A 243 14.83 11.69 -8.78
CA ALA A 243 13.73 10.83 -8.36
C ALA A 243 13.72 9.57 -9.22
N GLU A 244 13.85 8.43 -8.58
CA GLU A 244 13.86 7.10 -9.21
C GLU A 244 12.46 6.52 -9.30
N LYS A 245 11.65 6.77 -8.25
CA LYS A 245 10.30 6.24 -8.15
C LYS A 245 9.39 7.19 -7.38
N ILE A 246 8.20 7.42 -7.90
CA ILE A 246 7.15 8.19 -7.23
C ILE A 246 5.87 7.36 -7.30
N GLU A 247 5.29 7.07 -6.14
CA GLU A 247 4.11 6.23 -6.09
C GLU A 247 3.15 6.62 -4.96
N TYR A 248 1.89 6.30 -5.16
CA TYR A 248 0.90 6.40 -4.09
C TYR A 248 0.94 5.15 -3.23
N ILE A 249 0.93 5.35 -1.92
CA ILE A 249 0.92 4.30 -0.91
C ILE A 249 -0.15 4.61 0.15
N TYR A 250 -0.44 3.64 1.00
CA TYR A 250 -1.06 3.90 2.30
C TYR A 250 -0.01 3.86 3.39
N ASP A 251 0.10 4.95 4.13
CA ASP A 251 0.84 5.01 5.39
C ASP A 251 -0.05 4.51 6.53
N THR A 252 0.50 3.70 7.42
CA THR A 252 -0.21 3.14 8.57
C THR A 252 0.17 3.92 9.83
N CYS A 253 -0.74 4.77 10.28
CA CYS A 253 -0.57 5.59 11.47
C CYS A 253 -1.37 5.03 12.64
N PHE A 254 -0.87 5.29 13.86
CA PHE A 254 -1.51 4.90 15.12
C PHE A 254 -1.68 6.11 16.00
N ASP A 255 -2.87 6.28 16.57
CA ASP A 255 -3.06 7.32 17.57
C ASP A 255 -2.77 6.80 18.99
N VAL A 256 -2.73 7.73 19.93
CA VAL A 256 -2.47 7.44 21.36
C VAL A 256 -3.60 6.62 22.02
N LEU A 257 -4.74 6.49 21.35
CA LEU A 257 -5.90 5.73 21.83
C LEU A 257 -5.97 4.33 21.21
N GLY A 258 -4.97 3.95 20.40
CA GLY A 258 -4.89 2.66 19.74
C GLY A 258 -5.75 2.54 18.47
N ALA A 259 -6.24 3.65 17.91
CA ALA A 259 -6.87 3.61 16.60
C ALA A 259 -5.80 3.50 15.50
N VAL A 260 -6.07 2.68 14.52
CA VAL A 260 -5.24 2.48 13.34
C VAL A 260 -5.84 3.27 12.17
N TYR A 261 -5.02 4.06 11.50
CA TYR A 261 -5.41 4.82 10.32
C TYR A 261 -4.56 4.41 9.13
N LEU A 262 -5.22 4.20 8.00
CA LEU A 262 -4.56 4.12 6.71
C LEU A 262 -4.75 5.46 6.01
N ILE A 263 -3.68 6.23 5.92
CA ILE A 263 -3.68 7.56 5.33
C ILE A 263 -3.07 7.47 3.94
N PRO A 264 -3.77 7.95 2.89
CA PRO A 264 -3.18 8.05 1.56
C PRO A 264 -1.94 8.93 1.60
N ALA A 265 -0.84 8.43 1.06
CA ALA A 265 0.45 9.09 1.04
C ALA A 265 1.09 9.01 -0.35
N CYS A 266 2.07 9.86 -0.59
CA CYS A 266 2.94 9.83 -1.76
C CYS A 266 4.37 9.55 -1.31
N SER A 267 4.96 8.47 -1.81
CA SER A 267 6.36 8.13 -1.60
C SER A 267 7.19 8.62 -2.77
N VAL A 268 8.27 9.35 -2.49
CA VAL A 268 9.26 9.80 -3.46
C VAL A 268 10.60 9.18 -3.08
N GLN A 269 11.09 8.27 -3.91
CA GLN A 269 12.37 7.61 -3.73
C GLN A 269 13.40 8.21 -4.67
N TYR A 270 14.58 8.53 -4.14
CA TYR A 270 15.71 9.09 -4.86
C TYR A 270 16.81 8.04 -5.10
N THR A 271 17.63 8.29 -6.11
CA THR A 271 18.72 7.39 -6.53
C THR A 271 19.82 7.19 -5.49
N ASP A 272 19.92 8.08 -4.50
CA ASP A 272 20.84 7.96 -3.35
C ASP A 272 20.26 7.07 -2.23
N GLY A 273 19.03 6.56 -2.38
CA GLY A 273 18.33 5.76 -1.41
C GLY A 273 17.45 6.58 -0.44
N THR A 274 17.50 7.91 -0.51
CA THR A 274 16.60 8.78 0.29
C THR A 274 15.15 8.52 -0.10
N VAL A 275 14.26 8.43 0.88
CA VAL A 275 12.82 8.27 0.69
C VAL A 275 12.08 9.35 1.46
N HIS A 276 11.26 10.12 0.77
CA HIS A 276 10.36 11.09 1.39
C HIS A 276 8.91 10.60 1.26
N ILE A 277 8.16 10.63 2.35
CA ILE A 277 6.75 10.24 2.40
C ILE A 277 5.91 11.44 2.80
N TYR A 278 4.92 11.76 1.99
CA TYR A 278 4.01 12.87 2.17
C TYR A 278 2.58 12.39 2.39
N ASP A 279 1.93 12.85 3.47
CA ASP A 279 0.50 12.71 3.68
C ASP A 279 -0.28 13.48 2.61
N LEU A 280 -1.13 12.81 1.86
CA LEU A 280 -1.93 13.45 0.80
C LEU A 280 -3.12 14.25 1.34
N VAL A 281 -3.55 14.04 2.59
CA VAL A 281 -4.64 14.81 3.19
C VAL A 281 -4.15 16.21 3.56
N SER A 282 -3.01 16.31 4.24
CA SER A 282 -2.41 17.57 4.64
C SER A 282 -1.38 18.12 3.64
N GLY A 283 -0.80 17.25 2.84
CA GLY A 283 0.33 17.53 1.95
C GLY A 283 1.62 17.82 2.71
N ASN A 284 1.77 17.36 3.93
CA ASN A 284 2.97 17.55 4.74
C ASN A 284 3.90 16.34 4.62
N LEU A 285 5.22 16.59 4.76
CA LEU A 285 6.21 15.54 4.88
C LEU A 285 5.98 14.80 6.21
N ILE A 286 5.79 13.48 6.15
CA ILE A 286 5.61 12.62 7.32
C ILE A 286 6.95 12.00 7.72
N GLN A 287 7.73 11.52 6.72
CA GLN A 287 8.95 10.75 6.94
C GLN A 287 10.01 11.12 5.91
N SER A 288 11.26 11.19 6.38
CA SER A 288 12.47 11.34 5.55
C SER A 288 13.52 10.39 6.10
N ASN A 289 13.92 9.40 5.29
CA ASN A 289 14.90 8.35 5.63
C ASN A 289 16.13 8.48 4.76
#